data_13d112bd67cca92b76cafee111009bef
#
_entry.id   13d112bd67cca92b76cafee111009bef
#
_cell.length_a   1.000
_cell.length_b   1.000
_cell.length_c   1.000
_cell.angle_alpha   90.00
_cell.angle_beta   90.00
_cell.angle_gamma   90.00
#
_symmetry.space_group_name_H-M   'P 1'
#
loop_
_entity.id
_entity.type
_entity.pdbx_description
1 polymer ?
#
loop_
_entity_poly.entity_id
_entity_poly.type
_entity_poly.pdbx_seq_one_letter_code
_entity_poly.pdbx_strand_id
1 'polypeptide(L)'
;MKDFYLLNKQSDEEISNKTSEIVKEVRGKTKLSLRRFSEFYHIPFSTLQGWERGNLKLTSYVLEFLYTRIMYDFGDAPINRNKKDLSCVKEFFILNKGSDEDIRNNTQNIVRDLRKITRLSQGKFGELYHIPKITLAAWEVNRNCLKSYLLEFLYTRVMLDFKESEV
;
A
#
# COMPACT_ATOMS: atom_id res chain seq x y z
N MET A 1 5.58 -15.54 0.02
CA MET A 1 5.58 -15.27 1.47
C MET A 1 6.98 -15.34 2.13
N LYS A 2 7.91 -16.21 1.67
CA LYS A 2 9.28 -16.29 2.24
C LYS A 2 10.11 -15.01 2.06
N ASP A 3 9.95 -14.31 0.95
CA ASP A 3 10.75 -13.09 0.63
C ASP A 3 10.30 -11.86 1.42
N PHE A 4 9.05 -11.84 1.89
CA PHE A 4 8.51 -10.78 2.72
C PHE A 4 9.10 -10.77 4.13
N TYR A 5 9.46 -11.95 4.65
CA TYR A 5 10.17 -12.06 5.94
C TYR A 5 11.57 -11.43 5.94
N LEU A 6 12.17 -11.27 4.76
CA LEU A 6 13.46 -10.58 4.65
C LEU A 6 13.31 -9.06 4.84
N LEU A 7 12.20 -8.49 4.41
CA LEU A 7 11.88 -7.06 4.65
C LEU A 7 11.55 -6.79 6.11
N ASN A 8 10.88 -7.72 6.80
CA ASN A 8 10.54 -7.59 8.23
C ASN A 8 11.74 -7.67 9.20
N LYS A 9 12.93 -8.04 8.71
CA LYS A 9 14.17 -8.05 9.51
C LYS A 9 15.04 -6.82 9.31
N GLN A 10 14.69 -5.95 8.35
CA GLN A 10 15.44 -4.73 8.10
C GLN A 10 14.86 -3.58 8.93
N SER A 11 15.73 -2.80 9.53
CA SER A 11 15.31 -1.56 10.19
C SER A 11 14.78 -0.54 9.19
N ASP A 12 13.95 0.40 9.65
CA ASP A 12 13.47 1.53 8.82
C ASP A 12 14.63 2.29 8.16
N GLU A 13 15.76 2.38 8.84
CA GLU A 13 16.97 3.02 8.32
C GLU A 13 17.59 2.23 7.16
N GLU A 14 17.68 0.91 7.28
CA GLU A 14 18.20 0.05 6.21
C GLU A 14 17.30 0.09 4.98
N ILE A 15 15.97 0.02 5.17
CA ILE A 15 14.99 0.15 4.08
C ILE A 15 15.13 1.52 3.42
N SER A 16 15.21 2.57 4.20
CA SER A 16 15.40 3.94 3.71
C SER A 16 16.66 4.08 2.86
N ASN A 17 17.77 3.48 3.29
CA ASN A 17 19.04 3.54 2.57
C ASN A 17 19.05 2.70 1.28
N LYS A 18 18.29 1.60 1.26
CA LYS A 18 18.19 0.69 0.11
C LYS A 18 16.95 0.94 -0.77
N THR A 19 16.22 2.02 -0.55
CA THR A 19 14.97 2.32 -1.28
C THR A 19 15.11 2.12 -2.79
N SER A 20 16.18 2.64 -3.40
CA SER A 20 16.41 2.56 -4.84
C SER A 20 16.52 1.11 -5.34
N GLU A 21 17.27 0.28 -4.65
CA GLU A 21 17.47 -1.14 -5.00
C GLU A 21 16.18 -1.91 -4.85
N ILE A 22 15.50 -1.73 -3.71
CA ILE A 22 14.27 -2.45 -3.38
C ILE A 22 13.15 -2.11 -4.38
N VAL A 23 12.95 -0.84 -4.69
CA VAL A 23 11.88 -0.43 -5.63
C VAL A 23 12.15 -0.95 -7.04
N LYS A 24 13.39 -0.93 -7.51
CA LYS A 24 13.78 -1.53 -8.79
C LYS A 24 13.54 -3.03 -8.84
N GLU A 25 13.92 -3.75 -7.78
CA GLU A 25 13.68 -5.20 -7.66
C GLU A 25 12.20 -5.53 -7.69
N VAL A 26 11.42 -4.84 -6.85
CA VAL A 26 9.97 -5.04 -6.73
C VAL A 26 9.27 -4.74 -8.06
N ARG A 27 9.63 -3.65 -8.73
CA ARG A 27 9.12 -3.38 -10.09
C ARG A 27 9.57 -4.43 -11.10
N GLY A 28 10.81 -4.90 -11.01
CA GLY A 28 11.34 -5.94 -11.88
C GLY A 28 10.49 -7.21 -11.90
N LYS A 29 9.88 -7.58 -10.75
CA LYS A 29 8.95 -8.72 -10.64
C LYS A 29 7.70 -8.55 -11.53
N THR A 30 7.27 -7.33 -11.77
CA THR A 30 6.09 -7.04 -12.62
C THR A 30 6.42 -7.02 -14.11
N LYS A 31 7.69 -6.94 -14.50
CA LYS A 31 8.16 -6.73 -15.88
C LYS A 31 7.61 -5.45 -16.54
N LEU A 32 7.09 -4.52 -15.75
CA LEU A 32 6.59 -3.25 -16.24
C LEU A 32 7.70 -2.22 -16.39
N SER A 33 7.62 -1.37 -17.44
CA SER A 33 8.45 -0.18 -17.51
C SER A 33 8.12 0.80 -16.38
N LEU A 34 9.05 1.70 -16.06
CA LEU A 34 8.83 2.71 -15.00
C LEU A 34 7.52 3.49 -15.19
N ARG A 35 7.25 3.91 -16.44
CA ARG A 35 6.03 4.64 -16.77
C ARG A 35 4.77 3.81 -16.58
N ARG A 36 4.75 2.58 -17.12
CA ARG A 36 3.60 1.68 -16.96
C ARG A 36 3.37 1.27 -15.52
N PHE A 37 4.42 1.09 -14.74
CA PHE A 37 4.31 0.81 -13.32
C PHE A 37 3.70 1.99 -12.55
N SER A 38 4.14 3.21 -12.85
CA SER A 38 3.56 4.45 -12.30
C SER A 38 2.07 4.57 -12.62
N GLU A 39 1.69 4.35 -13.88
CA GLU A 39 0.29 4.40 -14.34
C GLU A 39 -0.55 3.28 -13.70
N PHE A 40 -0.04 2.06 -13.64
CA PHE A 40 -0.76 0.89 -13.12
C PHE A 40 -1.05 0.99 -11.63
N TYR A 41 -0.10 1.51 -10.84
CA TYR A 41 -0.23 1.66 -9.39
C TYR A 41 -0.63 3.07 -8.95
N HIS A 42 -0.97 3.93 -9.89
CA HIS A 42 -1.34 5.33 -9.65
C HIS A 42 -0.31 6.12 -8.81
N ILE A 43 0.95 5.67 -8.82
CA ILE A 43 2.05 6.36 -8.16
C ILE A 43 2.50 7.50 -9.07
N PRO A 44 2.55 8.76 -8.61
CA PRO A 44 3.08 9.85 -9.43
C PRO A 44 4.46 9.49 -10.00
N PHE A 45 4.66 9.69 -11.29
CA PHE A 45 5.90 9.31 -11.98
C PHE A 45 7.14 9.91 -11.31
N SER A 46 7.06 11.17 -10.90
CA SER A 46 8.13 11.86 -10.18
C SER A 46 8.46 11.20 -8.83
N THR A 47 7.44 10.72 -8.12
CA THR A 47 7.62 9.99 -6.84
C THR A 47 8.33 8.67 -7.07
N LEU A 48 7.86 7.87 -8.01
CA LEU A 48 8.47 6.59 -8.36
C LEU A 48 9.91 6.76 -8.85
N GLN A 49 10.14 7.75 -9.71
CA GLN A 49 11.49 8.09 -10.18
C GLN A 49 12.39 8.56 -9.03
N GLY A 50 11.83 9.33 -8.10
CA GLY A 50 12.54 9.77 -6.89
C GLY A 50 12.97 8.59 -6.02
N TRP A 51 12.12 7.59 -5.84
CA TRP A 51 12.46 6.35 -5.13
C TRP A 51 13.57 5.57 -5.86
N GLU A 52 13.45 5.33 -7.17
CA GLU A 52 14.45 4.57 -7.92
C GLU A 52 15.82 5.28 -8.06
N ARG A 53 15.84 6.60 -7.95
CA ARG A 53 17.09 7.37 -7.90
C ARG A 53 17.66 7.52 -6.49
N GLY A 54 16.92 7.12 -5.45
CA GLY A 54 17.30 7.29 -4.07
C GLY A 54 17.15 8.74 -3.54
N ASN A 55 16.54 9.63 -4.32
CA ASN A 55 16.29 11.03 -3.93
C ASN A 55 15.14 11.14 -2.94
N LEU A 56 14.20 10.21 -2.98
CA LEU A 56 13.11 10.08 -2.04
C LEU A 56 13.25 8.76 -1.27
N LYS A 57 12.97 8.81 0.01
CA LYS A 57 13.02 7.66 0.90
C LYS A 57 11.66 7.00 1.03
N LEU A 58 11.67 5.68 1.11
CA LEU A 58 10.48 4.87 1.33
C LEU A 58 10.45 4.43 2.79
N THR A 59 9.29 4.54 3.43
CA THR A 59 9.08 4.00 4.77
C THR A 59 8.72 2.52 4.70
N SER A 60 9.02 1.75 5.75
CA SER A 60 8.80 0.30 5.79
C SER A 60 7.35 -0.07 5.50
N TYR A 61 6.39 0.59 6.12
CA TYR A 61 4.97 0.28 5.90
C TYR A 61 4.50 0.56 4.47
N VAL A 62 5.00 1.63 3.82
CA VAL A 62 4.69 1.93 2.40
C VAL A 62 5.24 0.85 1.48
N LEU A 63 6.48 0.41 1.75
CA LEU A 63 7.08 -0.69 1.01
C LEU A 63 6.32 -1.99 1.19
N GLU A 64 5.91 -2.30 2.42
CA GLU A 64 5.11 -3.49 2.75
C GLU A 64 3.79 -3.50 1.97
N PHE A 65 3.08 -2.38 1.96
CA PHE A 65 1.82 -2.27 1.23
C PHE A 65 2.01 -2.40 -0.28
N LEU A 66 3.02 -1.72 -0.84
CA LEU A 66 3.36 -1.83 -2.26
C LEU A 66 3.71 -3.28 -2.62
N TYR A 67 4.55 -3.94 -1.83
CA TYR A 67 4.94 -5.33 -2.06
C TYR A 67 3.74 -6.26 -2.00
N THR A 68 2.88 -6.13 -0.99
CA THR A 68 1.65 -6.91 -0.87
C THR A 68 0.76 -6.75 -2.09
N ARG A 69 0.60 -5.53 -2.57
CA ARG A 69 -0.18 -5.25 -3.77
C ARG A 69 0.42 -5.91 -5.03
N ILE A 70 1.73 -5.84 -5.20
CA ILE A 70 2.42 -6.47 -6.33
C ILE A 70 2.30 -7.99 -6.26
N MET A 71 2.48 -8.58 -5.08
CA MET A 71 2.31 -10.03 -4.90
C MET A 71 0.88 -10.48 -5.15
N TYR A 72 -0.11 -9.66 -4.82
CA TYR A 72 -1.49 -9.91 -5.16
C TYR A 72 -1.73 -9.89 -6.68
N ASP A 73 -1.17 -8.90 -7.38
CA ASP A 73 -1.39 -8.72 -8.83
C ASP A 73 -0.53 -9.67 -9.70
N PHE A 74 0.68 -10.00 -9.28
CA PHE A 74 1.71 -10.71 -10.08
C PHE A 74 2.34 -11.92 -9.38
N GLY A 75 1.97 -12.21 -8.14
CA GLY A 75 2.52 -13.34 -7.38
C GLY A 75 2.13 -14.71 -7.96
N ASP A 76 2.91 -15.74 -7.60
CA ASP A 76 2.67 -17.13 -7.99
C ASP A 76 1.54 -17.81 -7.20
N ALA A 77 0.79 -17.05 -6.39
CA ALA A 77 -0.41 -17.58 -5.78
C ALA A 77 -1.36 -18.09 -6.88
N PRO A 78 -2.05 -19.21 -6.70
CA PRO A 78 -2.99 -19.75 -7.68
C PRO A 78 -4.27 -18.91 -7.73
N ILE A 79 -4.11 -17.62 -7.92
CA ILE A 79 -5.20 -16.73 -8.27
C ILE A 79 -5.53 -17.07 -9.71
N ASN A 80 -6.72 -17.59 -9.89
CA ASN A 80 -7.25 -17.99 -11.18
C ASN A 80 -7.18 -16.80 -12.16
N ARG A 81 -6.05 -16.68 -12.89
CA ARG A 81 -5.75 -15.58 -13.83
C ARG A 81 -6.79 -15.43 -14.94
N ASN A 82 -7.70 -16.40 -15.06
CA ASN A 82 -8.79 -16.40 -16.04
C ASN A 82 -10.04 -15.68 -15.54
N LYS A 83 -10.17 -15.39 -14.26
CA LYS A 83 -11.10 -14.41 -13.75
C LYS A 83 -10.26 -13.30 -13.14
N LYS A 84 -10.06 -12.22 -13.91
CA LYS A 84 -9.92 -10.90 -13.31
C LYS A 84 -11.14 -10.73 -12.42
N ASP A 85 -11.07 -11.16 -11.17
CA ASP A 85 -12.07 -10.81 -10.20
C ASP A 85 -11.87 -9.32 -9.87
N LEU A 86 -12.36 -8.52 -10.81
CA LEU A 86 -12.43 -7.07 -10.75
C LEU A 86 -13.43 -6.60 -9.70
N SER A 87 -14.03 -7.53 -8.92
CA SER A 87 -14.94 -7.16 -7.84
C SER A 87 -14.22 -6.39 -6.74
N CYS A 88 -13.02 -6.82 -6.36
CA CYS A 88 -12.14 -6.02 -5.51
C CYS A 88 -11.78 -4.67 -6.14
N VAL A 89 -11.47 -4.68 -7.43
CA VAL A 89 -11.19 -3.45 -8.20
C VAL A 89 -12.42 -2.56 -8.31
N LYS A 90 -13.64 -3.12 -8.38
CA LYS A 90 -14.87 -2.32 -8.44
C LYS A 90 -15.19 -1.62 -7.12
N GLU A 91 -15.05 -2.28 -5.98
CA GLU A 91 -15.20 -1.62 -4.68
C GLU A 91 -14.10 -0.58 -4.48
N PHE A 92 -12.91 -0.86 -4.96
CA PHE A 92 -11.79 0.05 -4.97
C PHE A 92 -12.01 1.24 -5.92
N PHE A 93 -12.60 1.03 -7.10
CA PHE A 93 -13.03 2.11 -8.01
C PHE A 93 -14.08 3.04 -7.37
N ILE A 94 -14.87 2.56 -6.41
CA ILE A 94 -15.80 3.42 -5.67
C ILE A 94 -15.04 4.39 -4.77
N LEU A 95 -13.93 3.96 -4.16
CA LEU A 95 -13.02 4.84 -3.44
C LEU A 95 -12.22 5.76 -4.39
N ASN A 96 -11.86 5.28 -5.59
CA ASN A 96 -11.14 6.04 -6.61
C ASN A 96 -12.02 6.99 -7.45
N LYS A 97 -13.32 7.03 -7.27
CA LYS A 97 -14.18 8.06 -7.86
C LYS A 97 -14.01 9.43 -7.19
N GLY A 98 -13.33 9.47 -6.06
CA GLY A 98 -12.91 10.71 -5.44
C GLY A 98 -11.65 11.25 -6.13
N SER A 99 -11.60 12.54 -6.39
CA SER A 99 -10.37 13.22 -6.75
C SER A 99 -9.35 13.08 -5.63
N ASP A 100 -8.07 13.33 -5.91
CA ASP A 100 -7.03 13.42 -4.85
C ASP A 100 -7.42 14.43 -3.76
N GLU A 101 -8.20 15.44 -4.11
CA GLU A 101 -8.73 16.44 -3.19
C GLU A 101 -9.82 15.86 -2.29
N ASP A 102 -10.74 15.07 -2.82
CA ASP A 102 -11.76 14.38 -2.04
C ASP A 102 -11.13 13.39 -1.05
N ILE A 103 -10.11 12.66 -1.47
CA ILE A 103 -9.36 11.74 -0.61
C ILE A 103 -8.65 12.51 0.52
N ARG A 104 -8.02 13.64 0.20
CA ARG A 104 -7.38 14.50 1.20
C ARG A 104 -8.39 14.99 2.24
N ASN A 105 -9.53 15.48 1.77
CA ASN A 105 -10.56 16.03 2.64
C ASN A 105 -11.24 14.97 3.51
N ASN A 106 -11.24 13.72 3.05
CA ASN A 106 -11.90 12.60 3.73
C ASN A 106 -10.93 11.58 4.35
N THR A 107 -9.62 11.81 4.33
CA THR A 107 -8.61 10.88 4.88
C THR A 107 -9.00 10.36 6.26
N GLN A 108 -9.44 11.24 7.14
CA GLN A 108 -9.86 10.91 8.51
C GLN A 108 -10.95 9.83 8.53
N ASN A 109 -12.00 10.02 7.76
CA ASN A 109 -13.13 9.09 7.73
C ASN A 109 -12.74 7.77 7.10
N ILE A 110 -12.01 7.82 5.97
CA ILE A 110 -11.57 6.63 5.23
C ILE A 110 -10.68 5.74 6.10
N VAL A 111 -9.69 6.31 6.78
CA VAL A 111 -8.78 5.54 7.64
C VAL A 111 -9.50 4.94 8.83
N ARG A 112 -10.42 5.71 9.45
CA ARG A 112 -11.25 5.20 10.55
C ARG A 112 -12.16 4.05 10.12
N ASP A 113 -12.74 4.15 8.92
CA ASP A 113 -13.63 3.10 8.41
C ASP A 113 -12.85 1.84 8.04
N LEU A 114 -11.68 1.96 7.42
CA LEU A 114 -10.76 0.83 7.21
C LEU A 114 -10.39 0.15 8.54
N ARG A 115 -10.06 0.93 9.58
CA ARG A 115 -9.76 0.36 10.89
C ARG A 115 -10.99 -0.31 11.53
N LYS A 116 -12.20 0.25 11.38
CA LYS A 116 -13.44 -0.38 11.88
C LYS A 116 -13.67 -1.77 11.27
N ILE A 117 -13.37 -1.97 9.97
CA ILE A 117 -13.46 -3.28 9.32
C ILE A 117 -12.63 -4.31 10.08
N THR A 118 -11.46 -3.94 10.56
CA THR A 118 -10.56 -4.84 11.31
C THR A 118 -10.99 -5.06 12.76
N ARG A 119 -11.90 -4.27 13.30
CA ARG A 119 -12.31 -4.23 14.72
C ARG A 119 -11.13 -3.98 15.69
N LEU A 120 -10.01 -3.48 15.19
CA LEU A 120 -8.82 -3.21 15.99
C LEU A 120 -8.85 -1.81 16.61
N SER A 121 -8.24 -1.69 17.79
CA SER A 121 -7.90 -0.38 18.35
C SER A 121 -6.84 0.31 17.49
N GLN A 122 -6.72 1.65 17.60
CA GLN A 122 -5.71 2.42 16.87
C GLN A 122 -4.29 1.87 17.10
N GLY A 123 -3.95 1.51 18.35
CA GLY A 123 -2.65 0.95 18.67
C GLY A 123 -2.41 -0.39 17.97
N LYS A 124 -3.33 -1.33 18.09
CA LYS A 124 -3.23 -2.65 17.46
C LYS A 124 -3.24 -2.59 15.94
N PHE A 125 -4.00 -1.67 15.34
CA PHE A 125 -3.99 -1.44 13.90
C PHE A 125 -2.62 -0.92 13.43
N GLY A 126 -2.06 0.06 14.15
CA GLY A 126 -0.73 0.58 13.87
C GLY A 126 0.36 -0.50 13.98
N GLU A 127 0.30 -1.33 15.03
CA GLU A 127 1.23 -2.45 15.21
C GLU A 127 1.11 -3.48 14.09
N LEU A 128 -0.12 -3.91 13.73
CA LEU A 128 -0.35 -4.92 12.70
C LEU A 128 0.16 -4.47 11.33
N TYR A 129 -0.03 -3.20 10.98
CA TYR A 129 0.35 -2.64 9.67
C TYR A 129 1.66 -1.87 9.71
N HIS A 130 2.42 -1.96 10.78
CA HIS A 130 3.69 -1.27 11.00
C HIS A 130 3.61 0.25 10.76
N ILE A 131 2.40 0.84 10.93
CA ILE A 131 2.18 2.27 10.79
C ILE A 131 2.54 2.95 12.11
N PRO A 132 3.47 3.90 12.12
CA PRO A 132 3.79 4.65 13.34
C PRO A 132 2.53 5.28 13.95
N LYS A 133 2.35 5.13 15.26
CA LYS A 133 1.18 5.65 15.98
C LYS A 133 0.90 7.13 15.69
N ILE A 134 1.97 7.93 15.60
CA ILE A 134 1.87 9.37 15.28
C ILE A 134 1.31 9.58 13.87
N THR A 135 1.72 8.77 12.90
CA THR A 135 1.26 8.84 11.51
C THR A 135 -0.22 8.47 11.42
N LEU A 136 -0.61 7.35 12.05
CA LEU A 136 -2.01 6.92 12.07
C LEU A 136 -2.92 7.93 12.76
N ALA A 137 -2.49 8.45 13.92
CA ALA A 137 -3.21 9.49 14.63
C ALA A 137 -3.36 10.77 13.79
N ALA A 138 -2.32 11.16 13.05
CA ALA A 138 -2.36 12.33 12.19
C ALA A 138 -3.34 12.15 11.02
N TRP A 139 -3.44 10.95 10.45
CA TRP A 139 -4.45 10.63 9.43
C TRP A 139 -5.87 10.68 9.99
N GLU A 140 -6.11 10.08 11.17
CA GLU A 140 -7.44 10.03 11.81
C GLU A 140 -7.96 11.36 12.33
N VAL A 141 -7.12 12.39 12.40
CA VAL A 141 -7.52 13.78 12.72
C VAL A 141 -7.36 14.73 11.54
N ASN A 142 -7.11 14.19 10.36
CA ASN A 142 -6.90 14.95 9.10
C ASN A 142 -5.76 16.00 9.17
N ARG A 143 -4.78 15.77 10.06
CA ARG A 143 -3.59 16.64 10.14
C ARG A 143 -2.61 16.37 9.00
N ASN A 144 -2.51 15.11 8.57
CA ASN A 144 -1.79 14.67 7.40
C ASN A 144 -2.73 13.92 6.47
N CYS A 145 -2.64 14.19 5.17
CA CYS A 145 -3.48 13.54 4.19
C CYS A 145 -2.82 12.30 3.60
N LEU A 146 -3.61 11.26 3.39
CA LEU A 146 -3.19 10.07 2.69
C LEU A 146 -3.10 10.36 1.19
N LYS A 147 -2.06 9.86 0.54
CA LYS A 147 -1.99 9.86 -0.92
C LYS A 147 -2.88 8.77 -1.48
N SER A 148 -3.53 9.00 -2.62
CA SER A 148 -4.46 8.04 -3.23
C SER A 148 -3.86 6.65 -3.42
N TYR A 149 -2.65 6.55 -3.97
CA TYR A 149 -1.97 5.27 -4.15
C TYR A 149 -1.69 4.55 -2.82
N LEU A 150 -1.36 5.30 -1.77
CA LEU A 150 -1.07 4.71 -0.46
C LEU A 150 -2.35 4.20 0.21
N LEU A 151 -3.45 4.93 0.05
CA LEU A 151 -4.77 4.47 0.47
C LEU A 151 -5.15 3.17 -0.24
N GLU A 152 -4.86 3.09 -1.54
CA GLU A 152 -5.07 1.91 -2.36
C GLU A 152 -4.34 0.69 -1.82
N PHE A 153 -3.09 0.85 -1.51
CA PHE A 153 -2.27 -0.23 -0.97
C PHE A 153 -2.73 -0.66 0.43
N LEU A 154 -3.03 0.29 1.31
CA LEU A 154 -3.57 0.00 2.65
C LEU A 154 -4.91 -0.73 2.57
N TYR A 155 -5.82 -0.26 1.71
CA TYR A 155 -7.11 -0.92 1.50
C TYR A 155 -6.94 -2.37 1.04
N THR A 156 -6.10 -2.59 0.02
CA THR A 156 -5.82 -3.96 -0.48
C THR A 156 -5.30 -4.85 0.64
N ARG A 157 -4.37 -4.35 1.46
CA ARG A 157 -3.81 -5.11 2.57
C ARG A 157 -4.86 -5.46 3.62
N VAL A 158 -5.68 -4.50 4.04
CA VAL A 158 -6.75 -4.72 5.01
C VAL A 158 -7.75 -5.74 4.49
N MET A 159 -8.15 -5.64 3.22
CA MET A 159 -9.12 -6.57 2.63
C MET A 159 -8.58 -7.99 2.51
N LEU A 160 -7.30 -8.16 2.18
CA LEU A 160 -6.67 -9.49 2.15
C LEU A 160 -6.62 -10.14 3.54
N ASP A 161 -6.32 -9.36 4.58
CA ASP A 161 -6.17 -9.90 5.93
C ASP A 161 -7.53 -10.24 6.59
N PHE A 162 -8.63 -9.58 6.21
CA PHE A 162 -9.91 -9.68 6.91
C PHE A 162 -11.08 -10.23 6.08
N LYS A 163 -10.97 -10.30 4.74
CA LYS A 163 -11.97 -10.98 3.91
C LYS A 163 -11.86 -12.51 3.96
N GLU A 164 -10.69 -13.06 4.27
CA GLU A 164 -10.50 -14.50 4.41
C GLU A 164 -11.08 -15.09 5.73
N SER A 165 -11.54 -14.22 6.63
CA SER A 165 -12.05 -14.64 7.96
C SER A 165 -13.55 -14.92 7.98
N GLU A 166 -14.26 -14.84 6.85
CA GLU A 166 -15.71 -15.06 6.74
C GLU A 166 -16.08 -16.34 5.96
N VAL A 167 -15.14 -17.30 5.81
CA VAL A 167 -15.42 -18.61 5.21
C VAL A 167 -15.37 -19.72 6.24
#